data_e55bbdba8d609a48aff25c7c9866b594
#
_entry.id   e55bbdba8d609a48aff25c7c9866b594
#
_cell.length_a   1.000
_cell.length_b   1.000
_cell.length_c   1.000
_cell.angle_alpha   90.00
_cell.angle_beta   90.00
_cell.angle_gamma   90.00
#
_symmetry.space_group_name_H-M   'P 1'
#
loop_
_entity.id
_entity.type
_entity.pdbx_description
1 polymer ?
#
loop_
_entity_poly.entity_id
_entity_poly.type
_entity_poly.pdbx_seq_one_letter_code
_entity_poly.pdbx_strand_id
1 'polypeptide(L)'
;MSKSITLYSDYKSPYAYLAVAAADSLARDYGAEILWRPYILDIPAYLGAAKVDDNGNVLSQERNAHQWRRVKYSYMDVRRYANREGLTIRGPRKIFNSTTAGVGMLYAQIQNVFRPYHDLIFERFFKRELDIEDIAAVGTVLAEAGADIEGWSVYAMEEGPAAVRRIQSNAEADGVFGVPTFVIDNDIFWGREHLPVIQEILTV
;
A
#
# COMPACT_ATOMS: atom_id res chain seq x y z
N MET A 1 13.95 -22.65 10.83
CA MET A 1 12.67 -21.98 11.14
C MET A 1 12.41 -21.00 9.98
N SER A 2 11.17 -20.90 9.52
CA SER A 2 10.79 -19.91 8.50
C SER A 2 11.04 -18.50 9.08
N LYS A 3 11.76 -17.63 8.35
CA LYS A 3 11.94 -16.23 8.76
C LYS A 3 10.68 -15.45 8.44
N SER A 4 10.25 -14.57 9.33
CA SER A 4 9.13 -13.67 9.08
C SER A 4 9.63 -12.30 8.60
N ILE A 5 8.91 -11.72 7.66
CA ILE A 5 9.17 -10.38 7.12
C ILE A 5 7.94 -9.52 7.39
N THR A 6 8.07 -8.46 8.18
CA THR A 6 7.02 -7.45 8.25
C THR A 6 7.12 -6.54 7.04
N LEU A 7 6.04 -6.42 6.27
CA LEU A 7 5.98 -5.57 5.08
C LEU A 7 4.94 -4.46 5.28
N TYR A 8 5.46 -3.24 5.45
CA TYR A 8 4.62 -2.05 5.53
C TYR A 8 4.21 -1.57 4.14
N SER A 9 2.92 -1.30 3.97
CA SER A 9 2.30 -0.99 2.68
C SER A 9 1.21 0.08 2.78
N ASP A 10 1.01 0.80 1.68
CA ASP A 10 -0.07 1.78 1.50
C ASP A 10 -0.72 1.60 0.12
N TYR A 11 -2.04 1.45 0.10
CA TYR A 11 -2.79 1.21 -1.15
C TYR A 11 -2.72 2.37 -2.16
N LYS A 12 -2.35 3.58 -1.74
CA LYS A 12 -2.09 4.69 -2.67
C LYS A 12 -0.65 4.75 -3.20
N SER A 13 0.25 3.88 -2.70
CA SER A 13 1.64 3.83 -3.16
C SER A 13 1.81 2.87 -4.34
N PRO A 14 2.18 3.38 -5.53
CA PRO A 14 2.39 2.50 -6.68
C PRO A 14 3.63 1.61 -6.52
N TYR A 15 4.62 2.02 -5.72
CA TYR A 15 5.77 1.18 -5.41
C TYR A 15 5.42 0.05 -4.43
N ALA A 16 4.46 0.29 -3.51
CA ALA A 16 3.93 -0.77 -2.65
C ALA A 16 3.14 -1.81 -3.47
N TYR A 17 2.39 -1.38 -4.49
CA TYR A 17 1.72 -2.30 -5.41
C TYR A 17 2.73 -3.20 -6.14
N LEU A 18 3.83 -2.65 -6.66
CA LEU A 18 4.89 -3.44 -7.29
C LEU A 18 5.63 -4.37 -6.30
N ALA A 19 5.57 -4.11 -4.99
CA ALA A 19 6.19 -4.98 -4.00
C ALA A 19 5.40 -6.26 -3.73
N VAL A 20 4.13 -6.36 -4.17
CA VAL A 20 3.30 -7.55 -3.97
C VAL A 20 3.93 -8.78 -4.61
N ALA A 21 4.30 -8.70 -5.90
CA ALA A 21 4.94 -9.82 -6.60
C ALA A 21 6.29 -10.21 -5.98
N ALA A 22 7.05 -9.22 -5.49
CA ALA A 22 8.30 -9.48 -4.79
C ALA A 22 8.08 -10.23 -3.47
N ALA A 23 7.08 -9.81 -2.68
CA ALA A 23 6.71 -10.49 -1.44
C ALA A 23 6.27 -11.93 -1.69
N ASP A 24 5.48 -12.17 -2.75
CA ASP A 24 5.08 -13.52 -3.17
C ASP A 24 6.29 -14.39 -3.54
N SER A 25 7.29 -13.81 -4.21
CA SER A 25 8.51 -14.53 -4.56
C SER A 25 9.32 -14.88 -3.31
N LEU A 26 9.43 -13.96 -2.33
CA LEU A 26 10.11 -14.25 -1.06
C LEU A 26 9.41 -15.36 -0.27
N ALA A 27 8.07 -15.35 -0.23
CA ALA A 27 7.29 -16.41 0.42
C ALA A 27 7.47 -17.76 -0.28
N ARG A 28 7.36 -17.79 -1.61
CA ARG A 28 7.43 -19.02 -2.41
C ARG A 28 8.84 -19.61 -2.46
N ASP A 29 9.85 -18.78 -2.72
CA ASP A 29 11.19 -19.26 -3.09
C ASP A 29 12.07 -19.47 -1.84
N TYR A 30 11.77 -18.77 -0.74
CA TYR A 30 12.54 -18.85 0.52
C TYR A 30 11.69 -19.34 1.71
N GLY A 31 10.40 -19.59 1.52
CA GLY A 31 9.51 -20.00 2.61
C GLY A 31 9.30 -18.90 3.66
N ALA A 32 9.52 -17.64 3.32
CA ALA A 32 9.35 -16.53 4.25
C ALA A 32 7.86 -16.28 4.54
N GLU A 33 7.54 -16.03 5.81
CA GLU A 33 6.20 -15.56 6.20
C GLU A 33 6.13 -14.04 6.02
N ILE A 34 5.18 -13.55 5.22
CA ILE A 34 4.99 -12.10 4.98
C ILE A 34 3.88 -11.56 5.86
N LEU A 35 4.23 -10.72 6.81
CA LEU A 35 3.32 -10.05 7.73
C LEU A 35 3.00 -8.65 7.22
N TRP A 36 1.92 -8.50 6.47
CA TRP A 36 1.50 -7.21 5.93
C TRP A 36 0.94 -6.29 7.00
N ARG A 37 1.37 -5.01 6.97
CA ARG A 37 0.94 -3.96 7.89
C ARG A 37 0.60 -2.68 7.14
N PRO A 38 -0.50 -2.00 7.47
CA PRO A 38 -0.82 -0.70 6.88
C PRO A 38 0.11 0.38 7.44
N TYR A 39 0.58 1.25 6.54
CA TYR A 39 1.33 2.46 6.86
C TYR A 39 0.86 3.58 5.94
N ILE A 40 0.18 4.59 6.47
CA ILE A 40 -0.49 5.62 5.68
C ILE A 40 0.47 6.78 5.39
N LEU A 41 0.88 6.91 4.14
CA LEU A 41 1.80 7.98 3.71
C LEU A 41 1.17 9.37 3.83
N ASP A 42 1.89 10.32 4.40
CA ASP A 42 1.57 11.74 4.32
C ASP A 42 2.20 12.35 3.06
N ILE A 43 1.63 12.05 1.90
CA ILE A 43 2.13 12.55 0.61
C ILE A 43 2.24 14.08 0.58
N PRO A 44 1.25 14.86 1.09
CA PRO A 44 1.35 16.32 1.13
C PRO A 44 2.60 16.84 1.83
N ALA A 45 3.02 16.21 2.92
CA ALA A 45 4.16 16.68 3.71
C ALA A 45 5.47 16.75 2.90
N TYR A 46 5.70 15.84 1.93
CA TYR A 46 6.98 15.78 1.20
C TYR A 46 6.86 15.98 -0.32
N LEU A 47 5.68 15.80 -0.91
CA LEU A 47 5.46 16.01 -2.34
C LEU A 47 4.44 17.13 -2.67
N GLY A 48 3.87 17.76 -1.64
CA GLY A 48 2.77 18.71 -1.81
C GLY A 48 1.51 18.06 -2.39
N ALA A 49 0.39 18.78 -2.33
CA ALA A 49 -0.89 18.34 -2.85
C ALA A 49 -1.13 18.85 -4.27
N ALA A 50 -1.89 18.09 -5.05
CA ALA A 50 -2.44 18.54 -6.33
C ALA A 50 -3.72 17.76 -6.65
N LYS A 51 -4.64 18.43 -7.35
CA LYS A 51 -5.87 17.83 -7.90
C LYS A 51 -5.92 18.09 -9.39
N VAL A 52 -6.28 17.08 -10.16
CA VAL A 52 -6.41 17.15 -11.61
C VAL A 52 -7.79 16.67 -12.05
N ASP A 53 -8.25 17.14 -13.21
CA ASP A 53 -9.46 16.64 -13.86
C ASP A 53 -9.21 15.32 -14.62
N ASP A 54 -10.23 14.82 -15.32
CA ASP A 54 -10.17 13.58 -16.09
C ASP A 54 -9.18 13.63 -17.25
N ASN A 55 -8.92 14.83 -17.78
CA ASN A 55 -7.99 15.10 -18.88
C ASN A 55 -6.55 15.33 -18.38
N GLY A 56 -6.33 15.41 -17.07
CA GLY A 56 -5.02 15.67 -16.46
C GLY A 56 -4.70 17.16 -16.29
N ASN A 57 -5.66 18.06 -16.52
CA ASN A 57 -5.48 19.48 -16.26
C ASN A 57 -5.46 19.74 -14.75
N VAL A 58 -4.55 20.59 -14.29
CA VAL A 58 -4.41 20.92 -12.88
C VAL A 58 -5.54 21.84 -12.44
N LEU A 59 -6.37 21.38 -11.50
CA LEU A 59 -7.45 22.15 -10.89
C LEU A 59 -6.97 22.94 -9.67
N SER A 60 -6.06 22.35 -8.88
CA SER A 60 -5.41 23.02 -7.75
C SER A 60 -4.04 22.39 -7.50
N GLN A 61 -3.09 23.17 -7.02
CA GLN A 61 -1.75 22.66 -6.67
C GLN A 61 -1.08 23.49 -5.58
N GLU A 62 -0.31 22.76 -4.75
CA GLU A 62 0.63 23.31 -3.76
C GLU A 62 2.06 22.82 -4.05
N ARG A 63 2.25 22.10 -5.16
CA ARG A 63 3.54 21.53 -5.55
C ARG A 63 4.42 22.57 -6.22
N ASN A 64 5.68 22.64 -5.78
CA ASN A 64 6.71 23.36 -6.51
C ASN A 64 7.23 22.55 -7.73
N ALA A 65 8.04 23.17 -8.57
CA ALA A 65 8.56 22.54 -9.79
C ALA A 65 9.42 21.29 -9.52
N HIS A 66 10.12 21.23 -8.39
CA HIS A 66 10.92 20.04 -7.99
C HIS A 66 10.01 18.87 -7.62
N GLN A 67 8.98 19.12 -6.81
CA GLN A 67 8.00 18.10 -6.42
C GLN A 67 7.26 17.54 -7.65
N TRP A 68 6.89 18.40 -8.61
CA TRP A 68 6.30 17.95 -9.88
C TRP A 68 7.22 17.03 -10.67
N ARG A 69 8.52 17.37 -10.77
CA ARG A 69 9.50 16.49 -11.45
C ARG A 69 9.60 15.13 -10.77
N ARG A 70 9.62 15.10 -9.44
CA ARG A 70 9.66 13.85 -8.66
C ARG A 70 8.42 12.99 -8.91
N VAL A 71 7.22 13.57 -8.87
CA VAL A 71 5.96 12.85 -9.13
C VAL A 71 5.92 12.31 -10.55
N LYS A 72 6.28 13.12 -11.55
CA LYS A 72 6.33 12.67 -12.95
C LYS A 72 7.33 11.52 -13.13
N TYR A 73 8.50 11.64 -12.55
CA TYR A 73 9.52 10.57 -12.60
C TYR A 73 8.99 9.29 -11.94
N SER A 74 8.42 9.37 -10.74
CA SER A 74 7.89 8.20 -10.02
C SER A 74 6.88 7.41 -10.85
N TYR A 75 5.92 8.11 -11.49
CA TYR A 75 4.94 7.43 -12.35
C TYR A 75 5.53 6.92 -13.67
N MET A 76 6.54 7.57 -14.21
CA MET A 76 7.28 7.06 -15.37
C MET A 76 8.04 5.79 -15.00
N ASP A 77 8.72 5.81 -13.87
CA ASP A 77 9.53 4.69 -13.39
C ASP A 77 8.65 3.49 -13.03
N VAL A 78 7.64 3.68 -12.20
CA VAL A 78 6.69 2.63 -11.81
C VAL A 78 6.08 1.93 -13.02
N ARG A 79 5.68 2.67 -14.07
CA ARG A 79 5.09 2.07 -15.28
C ARG A 79 6.06 1.18 -16.05
N ARG A 80 7.36 1.40 -15.96
CA ARG A 80 8.36 0.51 -16.58
C ARG A 80 8.29 -0.90 -16.01
N TYR A 81 8.09 -1.01 -14.69
CA TYR A 81 7.95 -2.29 -14.00
C TYR A 81 6.54 -2.85 -14.14
N ALA A 82 5.52 -2.02 -13.89
CA ALA A 82 4.12 -2.42 -14.01
C ALA A 82 3.79 -3.03 -15.38
N ASN A 83 4.26 -2.41 -16.47
CA ASN A 83 4.02 -2.91 -17.82
C ASN A 83 4.66 -4.30 -18.05
N ARG A 84 5.78 -4.62 -17.39
CA ARG A 84 6.42 -5.94 -17.48
C ARG A 84 5.64 -7.01 -16.71
N GLU A 85 4.94 -6.59 -15.66
CA GLU A 85 4.11 -7.45 -14.80
C GLU A 85 2.64 -7.48 -15.24
N GLY A 86 2.27 -6.79 -16.34
CA GLY A 86 0.91 -6.70 -16.84
C GLY A 86 -0.04 -5.86 -15.96
N LEU A 87 0.52 -5.04 -15.06
CA LEU A 87 -0.25 -4.21 -14.15
C LEU A 87 -0.61 -2.87 -14.78
N THR A 88 -1.83 -2.41 -14.51
CA THR A 88 -2.28 -1.06 -14.90
C THR A 88 -2.06 -0.10 -13.74
N ILE A 89 -1.21 0.94 -13.94
CA ILE A 89 -1.00 2.00 -12.94
C ILE A 89 -1.31 3.37 -13.56
N ARG A 90 -2.48 3.90 -13.21
CA ARG A 90 -2.92 5.26 -13.52
C ARG A 90 -2.72 6.14 -12.28
N GLY A 91 -2.06 7.29 -12.43
CA GLY A 91 -1.91 8.24 -11.32
C GLY A 91 -3.29 8.71 -10.81
N PRO A 92 -3.53 8.74 -9.50
CA PRO A 92 -4.81 9.21 -8.96
C PRO A 92 -5.01 10.70 -9.25
N ARG A 93 -6.29 11.14 -9.29
CA ARG A 93 -6.65 12.52 -9.60
C ARG A 93 -6.48 13.48 -8.43
N LYS A 94 -6.43 12.97 -7.23
CA LYS A 94 -6.17 13.70 -5.97
C LYS A 94 -5.22 12.87 -5.09
N ILE A 95 -4.75 13.44 -4.00
CA ILE A 95 -4.14 12.66 -2.94
C ILE A 95 -5.29 12.07 -2.10
N PHE A 96 -5.36 10.75 -2.05
CA PHE A 96 -6.34 10.04 -1.26
C PHE A 96 -5.84 9.82 0.17
N ASN A 97 -6.75 9.82 1.13
CA ASN A 97 -6.51 9.26 2.45
C ASN A 97 -6.80 7.76 2.42
N SER A 98 -5.77 6.94 2.48
CA SER A 98 -5.90 5.48 2.38
C SER A 98 -6.20 4.78 3.72
N THR A 99 -6.56 5.55 4.76
CA THR A 99 -6.86 4.97 6.09
C THR A 99 -7.96 3.91 6.01
N THR A 100 -9.07 4.19 5.33
CA THR A 100 -10.19 3.25 5.19
C THR A 100 -9.74 1.94 4.51
N ALA A 101 -8.97 2.02 3.44
CA ALA A 101 -8.41 0.82 2.81
C ALA A 101 -7.41 0.09 3.73
N GLY A 102 -6.59 0.82 4.49
CA GLY A 102 -5.69 0.24 5.50
C GLY A 102 -6.45 -0.47 6.64
N VAL A 103 -7.58 0.10 7.07
CA VAL A 103 -8.51 -0.56 8.01
C VAL A 103 -9.11 -1.83 7.39
N GLY A 104 -9.48 -1.77 6.11
CA GLY A 104 -9.95 -2.93 5.36
C GLY A 104 -8.89 -4.05 5.28
N MET A 105 -7.60 -3.69 5.18
CA MET A 105 -6.50 -4.68 5.27
C MET A 105 -6.56 -5.46 6.58
N LEU A 106 -6.71 -4.75 7.71
CA LEU A 106 -6.78 -5.40 9.03
C LEU A 106 -8.05 -6.26 9.16
N TYR A 107 -9.18 -5.74 8.69
CA TYR A 107 -10.44 -6.49 8.72
C TYR A 107 -10.36 -7.76 7.86
N ALA A 108 -9.80 -7.67 6.66
CA ALA A 108 -9.60 -8.82 5.78
C ALA A 108 -8.64 -9.87 6.40
N GLN A 109 -7.65 -9.44 7.17
CA GLN A 109 -6.77 -10.36 7.92
C GLN A 109 -7.54 -11.09 9.02
N ILE A 110 -8.39 -10.39 9.79
CA ILE A 110 -9.25 -10.99 10.81
C ILE A 110 -10.19 -12.04 10.19
N GLN A 111 -10.71 -11.77 9.00
CA GLN A 111 -11.64 -12.63 8.27
C GLN A 111 -10.95 -13.73 7.42
N ASN A 112 -9.61 -13.80 7.43
CA ASN A 112 -8.80 -14.73 6.62
C ASN A 112 -9.03 -14.61 5.09
N VAL A 113 -9.36 -13.42 4.62
CA VAL A 113 -9.55 -13.08 3.19
C VAL A 113 -8.59 -11.98 2.71
N PHE A 114 -7.45 -11.83 3.39
CA PHE A 114 -6.50 -10.76 3.12
C PHE A 114 -6.05 -10.73 1.66
N ARG A 115 -5.64 -11.87 1.10
CA ARG A 115 -5.04 -11.88 -0.24
C ARG A 115 -6.01 -11.43 -1.34
N PRO A 116 -7.22 -11.97 -1.48
CA PRO A 116 -8.16 -11.48 -2.47
C PRO A 116 -8.55 -10.01 -2.26
N TYR A 117 -8.71 -9.56 -1.02
CA TYR A 117 -8.94 -8.15 -0.72
C TYR A 117 -7.78 -7.28 -1.20
N HIS A 118 -6.55 -7.65 -0.86
CA HIS A 118 -5.32 -6.92 -1.17
C HIS A 118 -5.13 -6.72 -2.68
N ASP A 119 -5.34 -7.77 -3.45
CA ASP A 119 -5.23 -7.74 -4.91
C ASP A 119 -6.31 -6.83 -5.52
N LEU A 120 -7.58 -6.98 -5.11
CA LEU A 120 -8.70 -6.18 -5.61
C LEU A 120 -8.56 -4.68 -5.31
N ILE A 121 -8.13 -4.30 -4.10
CA ILE A 121 -7.95 -2.89 -3.73
C ILE A 121 -6.88 -2.24 -4.59
N PHE A 122 -5.70 -2.85 -4.72
CA PHE A 122 -4.63 -2.29 -5.54
C PHE A 122 -5.05 -2.17 -7.01
N GLU A 123 -5.59 -3.24 -7.57
CA GLU A 123 -6.01 -3.27 -8.97
C GLU A 123 -7.01 -2.17 -9.28
N ARG A 124 -8.11 -2.09 -8.53
CA ARG A 124 -9.20 -1.14 -8.76
C ARG A 124 -8.78 0.30 -8.50
N PHE A 125 -8.01 0.52 -7.44
CA PHE A 125 -7.50 1.87 -7.15
C PHE A 125 -6.64 2.40 -8.29
N PHE A 126 -5.67 1.61 -8.76
CA PHE A 126 -4.77 2.05 -9.84
C PHE A 126 -5.41 2.01 -11.23
N LYS A 127 -6.55 1.33 -11.40
CA LYS A 127 -7.44 1.49 -12.56
C LYS A 127 -8.36 2.71 -12.46
N ARG A 128 -8.40 3.41 -11.31
CA ARG A 128 -9.33 4.51 -10.98
C ARG A 128 -10.80 4.09 -10.93
N GLU A 129 -11.06 2.89 -10.48
CA GLU A 129 -12.37 2.26 -10.39
C GLU A 129 -12.88 2.18 -8.94
N LEU A 130 -12.06 2.60 -7.96
CA LEU A 130 -12.38 2.51 -6.55
C LEU A 130 -12.00 3.80 -5.80
N ASP A 131 -12.93 4.32 -5.01
CA ASP A 131 -12.66 5.32 -3.98
C ASP A 131 -12.27 4.59 -2.68
N ILE A 132 -10.98 4.63 -2.35
CA ILE A 132 -10.44 3.97 -1.15
C ILE A 132 -10.71 4.74 0.15
N GLU A 133 -11.34 5.92 0.08
CA GLU A 133 -11.80 6.68 1.24
C GLU A 133 -13.22 6.28 1.65
N ASP A 134 -14.01 5.76 0.72
CA ASP A 134 -15.42 5.42 0.94
C ASP A 134 -15.55 4.05 1.65
N ILE A 135 -16.13 4.08 2.85
CA ILE A 135 -16.36 2.89 3.69
C ILE A 135 -17.24 1.86 2.96
N ALA A 136 -18.27 2.31 2.24
CA ALA A 136 -19.19 1.42 1.54
C ALA A 136 -18.50 0.76 0.33
N ALA A 137 -17.70 1.53 -0.43
CA ALA A 137 -16.94 1.02 -1.57
C ALA A 137 -15.89 -0.01 -1.11
N VAL A 138 -15.16 0.27 -0.03
CA VAL A 138 -14.20 -0.69 0.55
C VAL A 138 -14.92 -1.92 1.11
N GLY A 139 -16.09 -1.73 1.74
CA GLY A 139 -16.95 -2.84 2.21
C GLY A 139 -17.40 -3.76 1.08
N THR A 140 -17.73 -3.19 -0.10
CA THR A 140 -18.05 -3.99 -1.29
C THR A 140 -16.88 -4.88 -1.71
N VAL A 141 -15.65 -4.34 -1.70
CA VAL A 141 -14.45 -5.13 -2.03
C VAL A 141 -14.19 -6.22 -0.99
N LEU A 142 -14.43 -5.94 0.30
CA LEU A 142 -14.34 -6.95 1.36
C LEU A 142 -15.34 -8.10 1.15
N ALA A 143 -16.60 -7.78 0.83
CA ALA A 143 -17.62 -8.78 0.53
C ALA A 143 -17.24 -9.64 -0.68
N GLU A 144 -16.75 -9.03 -1.75
CA GLU A 144 -16.29 -9.75 -2.94
C GLU A 144 -15.06 -10.63 -2.65
N ALA A 145 -14.21 -10.20 -1.71
CA ALA A 145 -13.08 -11.00 -1.23
C ALA A 145 -13.53 -12.19 -0.35
N GLY A 146 -14.82 -12.23 0.07
CA GLY A 146 -15.41 -13.29 0.88
C GLY A 146 -15.50 -12.97 2.37
N ALA A 147 -15.31 -11.72 2.78
CA ALA A 147 -15.50 -11.32 4.18
C ALA A 147 -16.99 -11.26 4.55
N ASP A 148 -17.30 -11.61 5.79
CA ASP A 148 -18.53 -11.17 6.42
C ASP A 148 -18.41 -9.68 6.76
N ILE A 149 -19.30 -8.87 6.21
CA ILE A 149 -19.28 -7.41 6.36
C ILE A 149 -20.31 -6.86 7.35
N GLU A 150 -21.01 -7.70 8.10
CA GLU A 150 -22.01 -7.24 9.07
C GLU A 150 -21.41 -6.25 10.08
N GLY A 151 -20.20 -6.51 10.58
CA GLY A 151 -19.45 -5.63 11.50
C GLY A 151 -18.57 -4.58 10.84
N TRP A 152 -18.45 -4.57 9.51
CA TRP A 152 -17.46 -3.74 8.80
C TRP A 152 -17.59 -2.24 9.09
N SER A 153 -18.79 -1.68 8.93
CA SER A 153 -19.00 -0.23 9.09
C SER A 153 -18.66 0.26 10.50
N VAL A 154 -19.00 -0.52 11.52
CA VAL A 154 -18.66 -0.20 12.92
C VAL A 154 -17.15 -0.27 13.12
N TYR A 155 -16.52 -1.33 12.68
CA TYR A 155 -15.06 -1.49 12.77
C TYR A 155 -14.33 -0.37 12.04
N ALA A 156 -14.80 0.02 10.84
CA ALA A 156 -14.18 1.08 10.02
C ALA A 156 -14.29 2.47 10.66
N MET A 157 -15.29 2.73 11.46
CA MET A 157 -15.49 4.03 12.11
C MET A 157 -14.88 4.12 13.52
N GLU A 158 -14.76 3.01 14.22
CA GLU A 158 -14.38 2.98 15.64
C GLU A 158 -12.99 2.40 15.87
N GLU A 159 -12.86 1.08 15.90
CA GLU A 159 -11.62 0.39 16.28
C GLU A 159 -10.54 0.44 15.20
N GLY A 160 -10.92 0.25 13.94
CA GLY A 160 -10.01 0.10 12.82
C GLY A 160 -9.04 1.28 12.64
N PRO A 161 -9.50 2.54 12.62
CA PRO A 161 -8.62 3.71 12.51
C PRO A 161 -7.63 3.82 13.68
N ALA A 162 -8.04 3.46 14.89
CA ALA A 162 -7.16 3.44 16.05
C ALA A 162 -6.09 2.34 15.93
N ALA A 163 -6.47 1.16 15.41
CA ALA A 163 -5.54 0.07 15.15
C ALA A 163 -4.49 0.45 14.09
N VAL A 164 -4.90 1.07 12.97
CA VAL A 164 -3.98 1.57 11.94
C VAL A 164 -3.00 2.60 12.54
N ARG A 165 -3.50 3.59 13.28
CA ARG A 165 -2.63 4.60 13.93
C ARG A 165 -1.63 3.96 14.89
N ARG A 166 -2.03 2.99 15.71
CA ARG A 166 -1.14 2.28 16.63
C ARG A 166 -0.04 1.53 15.87
N ILE A 167 -0.38 0.82 14.81
CA ILE A 167 0.59 0.12 13.96
C ILE A 167 1.58 1.11 13.36
N GLN A 168 1.10 2.22 12.82
CA GLN A 168 1.95 3.25 12.23
C GLN A 168 2.86 3.90 13.25
N SER A 169 2.35 4.29 14.43
CA SER A 169 3.17 4.90 15.49
C SER A 169 4.28 3.97 15.98
N ASN A 170 4.00 2.67 16.10
CA ASN A 170 5.03 1.69 16.44
C ASN A 170 6.08 1.58 15.31
N ALA A 171 5.65 1.50 14.06
CA ALA A 171 6.55 1.46 12.91
C ALA A 171 7.47 2.70 12.85
N GLU A 172 6.93 3.89 13.10
CA GLU A 172 7.69 5.13 13.14
C GLU A 172 8.68 5.17 14.32
N ALA A 173 8.30 4.67 15.49
CA ALA A 173 9.20 4.52 16.64
C ALA A 173 10.36 3.56 16.34
N ASP A 174 10.12 2.54 15.52
CA ASP A 174 11.13 1.58 15.05
C ASP A 174 11.94 2.11 13.85
N GLY A 175 11.65 3.33 13.34
CA GLY A 175 12.40 4.00 12.28
C GLY A 175 11.82 3.84 10.87
N VAL A 176 10.65 3.25 10.70
CA VAL A 176 9.95 3.18 9.40
C VAL A 176 9.42 4.57 9.05
N PHE A 177 9.67 5.02 7.82
CA PHE A 177 9.29 6.37 7.35
C PHE A 177 8.60 6.37 5.98
N GLY A 178 8.38 5.22 5.36
CA GLY A 178 7.79 5.12 4.03
C GLY A 178 7.43 3.70 3.63
N VAL A 179 6.92 3.53 2.41
CA VAL A 179 6.52 2.22 1.87
C VAL A 179 6.95 2.05 0.40
N PRO A 180 7.17 0.80 -0.07
CA PRO A 180 7.19 -0.42 0.72
C PRO A 180 8.41 -0.45 1.65
N THR A 181 8.23 -0.97 2.87
CA THR A 181 9.34 -1.21 3.81
C THR A 181 9.26 -2.63 4.32
N PHE A 182 10.34 -3.38 4.13
CA PHE A 182 10.53 -4.73 4.65
C PHE A 182 11.32 -4.63 5.96
N VAL A 183 10.90 -5.35 6.99
CA VAL A 183 11.61 -5.46 8.27
C VAL A 183 11.87 -6.92 8.56
N ILE A 184 13.16 -7.26 8.78
CA ILE A 184 13.64 -8.62 9.06
C ILE A 184 14.63 -8.51 10.23
N ASP A 185 14.39 -9.23 11.32
CA ASP A 185 15.30 -9.27 12.49
C ASP A 185 15.67 -7.86 13.00
N ASN A 186 14.73 -6.89 12.95
CA ASN A 186 14.85 -5.45 13.25
C ASN A 186 15.64 -4.62 12.21
N ASP A 187 16.17 -5.21 11.15
CA ASP A 187 16.75 -4.44 10.04
C ASP A 187 15.67 -3.93 9.10
N ILE A 188 15.80 -2.67 8.69
CA ILE A 188 14.84 -1.94 7.86
C ILE A 188 15.36 -1.80 6.43
N PHE A 189 14.55 -2.24 5.47
CA PHE A 189 14.84 -2.15 4.04
C PHE A 189 13.72 -1.36 3.35
N TRP A 190 13.94 -0.09 3.10
CA TRP A 190 12.98 0.76 2.41
C TRP A 190 13.18 0.71 0.90
N GLY A 191 12.17 0.24 0.18
CA GLY A 191 12.19 0.11 -1.27
C GLY A 191 12.49 -1.30 -1.76
N ARG A 192 12.21 -1.55 -3.05
CA ARG A 192 12.40 -2.87 -3.69
C ARG A 192 13.84 -3.11 -4.12
N GLU A 193 14.66 -2.08 -4.18
CA GLU A 193 16.09 -2.16 -4.53
C GLU A 193 16.88 -3.02 -3.56
N HIS A 194 16.39 -3.25 -2.35
CA HIS A 194 17.03 -4.07 -1.33
C HIS A 194 16.68 -5.56 -1.41
N LEU A 195 15.82 -5.97 -2.34
CA LEU A 195 15.43 -7.38 -2.49
C LEU A 195 16.62 -8.36 -2.61
N PRO A 196 17.71 -8.04 -3.33
CA PRO A 196 18.88 -8.94 -3.37
C PRO A 196 19.49 -9.19 -1.99
N VAL A 197 19.63 -8.15 -1.16
CA VAL A 197 20.14 -8.26 0.21
C VAL A 197 19.17 -9.06 1.10
N ILE A 198 17.88 -8.82 0.95
CA ILE A 198 16.83 -9.57 1.68
C ILE A 198 16.93 -11.07 1.33
N GLN A 199 17.12 -11.41 0.05
CA GLN A 199 17.27 -12.79 -0.40
C GLN A 199 18.52 -13.45 0.20
N GLU A 200 19.64 -12.73 0.26
CA GLU A 200 20.87 -13.21 0.92
C GLU A 200 20.61 -13.55 2.40
N ILE A 201 19.92 -12.65 3.14
CA ILE A 201 19.56 -12.86 4.55
C ILE A 201 18.68 -14.12 4.71
N LEU A 202 17.74 -14.35 3.79
CA LEU A 202 16.83 -15.51 3.87
C LEU A 202 17.52 -16.84 3.52
N THR A 203 18.66 -16.81 2.90
CA THR A 203 19.40 -18.03 2.48
C THR A 203 20.28 -18.59 3.61
N VAL A 204 20.57 -17.79 4.63
CA VAL A 204 21.36 -18.15 5.83
C VAL A 204 20.44 -18.64 6.93
#